data_cf60be41e61f5d08f88c19e34e1bffea
#
_entry.id   cf60be41e61f5d08f88c19e34e1bffea
#
_cell.length_a   1.000
_cell.length_b   1.000
_cell.length_c   1.000
_cell.angle_alpha   90.00
_cell.angle_beta   90.00
_cell.angle_gamma   90.00
#
_symmetry.space_group_name_H-M   'P 1'
#
loop_
_entity.id
_entity.type
_entity.pdbx_description
1 polymer ?
#
loop_
_entity_poly.entity_id
_entity_poly.type
_entity_poly.pdbx_seq_one_letter_code
_entity_poly.pdbx_strand_id
1 'polypeptide(L)'
;MINKISHKTIIEYQTAPKSVVQRLHLTPLKLAHQLVLKWEINIAGGAIELETVDHHGNDVHICRHYSDFKKMEITCCGTVEVSDTAGVSGVHNNKIPLSVYRNSTVLSMLGPSLRRISKECRSLMRNKSSDERAM
;
A
#
# COMPACT_ATOMS: atom_id res chain seq x y z
N MET A 1 -1.26 -18.35 8.21
CA MET A 1 -2.17 -18.50 7.05
C MET A 1 -1.40 -18.21 5.77
N ILE A 2 -1.53 -19.05 4.74
CA ILE A 2 -0.85 -18.87 3.46
C ILE A 2 -1.84 -18.29 2.45
N ASN A 3 -1.50 -17.12 1.89
CA ASN A 3 -2.29 -16.43 0.89
C ASN A 3 -1.59 -16.48 -0.47
N LYS A 4 -2.33 -16.88 -1.50
CA LYS A 4 -1.91 -16.74 -2.89
C LYS A 4 -2.51 -15.46 -3.45
N ILE A 5 -1.66 -14.61 -3.99
CA ILE A 5 -2.03 -13.28 -4.48
C ILE A 5 -1.79 -13.23 -5.98
N SER A 6 -2.77 -12.71 -6.69
CA SER A 6 -2.64 -12.35 -8.11
C SER A 6 -3.30 -10.98 -8.30
N HIS A 7 -2.52 -10.02 -8.74
CA HIS A 7 -2.98 -8.66 -8.98
C HIS A 7 -2.58 -8.23 -10.38
N LYS A 8 -3.54 -7.75 -11.15
CA LYS A 8 -3.36 -7.28 -12.53
C LYS A 8 -3.80 -5.83 -12.63
N THR A 9 -2.89 -4.99 -13.13
CA THR A 9 -3.17 -3.59 -13.46
C THR A 9 -3.13 -3.42 -14.97
N ILE A 10 -4.18 -2.84 -15.51
CA ILE A 10 -4.29 -2.51 -16.93
C ILE A 10 -4.43 -1.00 -17.06
N ILE A 11 -3.58 -0.39 -17.86
CA ILE A 11 -3.62 1.05 -18.16
C ILE A 11 -3.84 1.20 -19.66
N GLU A 12 -4.90 1.89 -20.05
CA GLU A 12 -5.23 2.16 -21.44
C GLU A 12 -5.05 3.65 -21.74
N TYR A 13 -4.34 3.93 -22.83
CA TYR A 13 -4.08 5.28 -23.29
C TYR A 13 -4.93 5.61 -24.53
N GLN A 14 -5.51 6.80 -24.57
CA GLN A 14 -6.23 7.26 -25.76
C GLN A 14 -5.29 7.37 -26.97
N THR A 15 -4.08 7.83 -26.75
CA THR A 15 -3.01 7.92 -27.76
C THR A 15 -1.80 7.14 -27.26
N ALA A 16 -1.19 6.33 -28.12
CA ALA A 16 -0.01 5.55 -27.74
C ALA A 16 1.14 6.48 -27.31
N PRO A 17 1.68 6.31 -26.09
CA PRO A 17 2.81 7.11 -25.63
C PRO A 17 4.10 6.65 -26.33
N LYS A 18 4.99 7.59 -26.62
CA LYS A 18 6.31 7.27 -27.22
C LYS A 18 7.24 6.52 -26.26
N SER A 19 7.14 6.79 -24.99
CA SER A 19 7.92 6.13 -23.93
C SER A 19 7.19 6.31 -22.61
N VAL A 20 7.22 5.27 -21.77
CA VAL A 20 6.68 5.33 -20.42
C VAL A 20 7.70 4.74 -19.46
N VAL A 21 8.01 5.52 -18.44
CA VAL A 21 8.79 5.07 -17.28
C VAL A 21 7.88 5.12 -16.07
N GLN A 22 7.81 4.05 -15.30
CA GLN A 22 6.99 3.95 -14.10
C GLN A 22 7.82 3.55 -12.89
N ARG A 23 7.42 4.08 -11.75
CA ARG A 23 7.91 3.67 -10.45
C ARG A 23 6.85 2.81 -9.78
N LEU A 24 7.19 1.56 -9.51
CA LEU A 24 6.29 0.57 -8.95
C LEU A 24 6.65 0.27 -7.50
N HIS A 25 5.64 0.21 -6.63
CA HIS A 25 5.68 -0.24 -5.25
C HIS A 25 4.73 -1.42 -5.12
N LEU A 26 5.11 -2.56 -5.66
CA LEU A 26 4.24 -3.73 -5.80
C LEU A 26 4.75 -4.96 -5.06
N THR A 27 5.86 -4.86 -4.35
CA THR A 27 6.40 -5.94 -3.52
C THR A 27 5.90 -5.80 -2.09
N PRO A 28 5.35 -6.86 -1.49
CA PRO A 28 4.92 -6.85 -0.10
C PRO A 28 6.10 -6.63 0.84
N LEU A 29 5.90 -5.82 1.88
CA LEU A 29 6.92 -5.60 2.91
C LEU A 29 7.21 -6.89 3.68
N LYS A 30 8.47 -7.09 4.04
CA LYS A 30 8.90 -8.13 4.99
C LYS A 30 8.67 -7.60 6.41
N LEU A 31 7.73 -8.22 7.13
CA LEU A 31 7.36 -7.86 8.49
C LEU A 31 7.53 -9.06 9.41
N ALA A 32 7.58 -8.83 10.72
CA ALA A 32 7.71 -9.92 11.70
C ALA A 32 6.58 -10.96 11.60
N HIS A 33 5.40 -10.53 11.16
CA HIS A 33 4.20 -11.37 11.01
C HIS A 33 3.85 -11.68 9.55
N GLN A 34 4.70 -11.28 8.59
CA GLN A 34 4.47 -11.49 7.16
C GLN A 34 5.76 -11.95 6.47
N LEU A 35 5.74 -13.18 5.96
CA LEU A 35 6.84 -13.76 5.20
C LEU A 35 6.44 -13.89 3.73
N VAL A 36 7.20 -13.27 2.86
CA VAL A 36 7.03 -13.41 1.40
C VAL A 36 7.77 -14.66 0.95
N LEU A 37 7.03 -15.71 0.60
CA LEU A 37 7.57 -16.99 0.16
C LEU A 37 8.00 -16.96 -1.31
N LYS A 38 7.18 -16.34 -2.15
CA LYS A 38 7.44 -16.12 -3.57
C LYS A 38 6.75 -14.84 -4.01
N TRP A 39 7.44 -14.05 -4.83
CA TRP A 39 6.85 -12.86 -5.45
C TRP A 39 7.46 -12.62 -6.82
N GLU A 40 6.62 -12.28 -7.77
CA GLU A 40 7.01 -12.05 -9.15
C GLU A 40 6.22 -10.86 -9.73
N ILE A 41 6.90 -9.97 -10.41
CA ILE A 41 6.31 -8.85 -11.13
C ILE A 41 6.62 -9.03 -12.60
N ASN A 42 5.58 -9.08 -13.42
CA ASN A 42 5.69 -9.21 -14.87
C ASN A 42 5.11 -7.94 -15.53
N ILE A 43 5.84 -7.43 -16.52
CA ILE A 43 5.49 -6.20 -17.25
C ILE A 43 5.38 -6.56 -18.73
N ALA A 44 4.15 -6.61 -19.23
CA ALA A 44 3.94 -6.90 -20.64
C ALA A 44 4.40 -5.71 -21.51
N GLY A 45 5.30 -5.99 -22.46
CA GLY A 45 5.86 -4.98 -23.35
C GLY A 45 6.87 -4.02 -22.72
N GLY A 46 7.48 -4.42 -21.61
CA GLY A 46 8.48 -3.64 -20.91
C GLY A 46 9.44 -4.47 -20.09
N ALA A 47 10.31 -3.80 -19.34
CA ALA A 47 11.25 -4.43 -18.43
C ALA A 47 11.46 -3.61 -17.15
N ILE A 48 11.85 -4.28 -16.08
CA ILE A 48 12.39 -3.65 -14.88
C ILE A 48 13.84 -3.30 -15.17
N GLU A 49 14.17 -2.00 -15.12
CA GLU A 49 15.52 -1.51 -15.38
C GLU A 49 16.33 -1.29 -14.10
N LEU A 50 15.65 -0.99 -13.00
CA LEU A 50 16.30 -0.71 -11.72
C LEU A 50 15.44 -1.18 -10.57
N GLU A 51 16.07 -1.82 -9.60
CA GLU A 51 15.51 -2.17 -8.31
C GLU A 51 16.24 -1.40 -7.22
N THR A 52 15.50 -0.79 -6.31
CA THR A 52 16.04 0.01 -5.20
C THR A 52 15.11 -0.04 -4.01
N VAL A 53 15.51 0.57 -2.91
CA VAL A 53 14.70 0.70 -1.69
C VAL A 53 14.51 2.18 -1.40
N ASP A 54 13.28 2.58 -1.10
CA ASP A 54 12.99 3.96 -0.73
C ASP A 54 13.32 4.24 0.76
N HIS A 55 13.16 5.50 1.16
CA HIS A 55 13.43 5.92 2.54
C HIS A 55 12.45 5.35 3.58
N HIS A 56 11.35 4.77 3.14
CA HIS A 56 10.39 4.04 4.00
C HIS A 56 10.72 2.54 4.11
N GLY A 57 11.71 2.06 3.36
CA GLY A 57 12.08 0.64 3.32
C GLY A 57 11.24 -0.18 2.34
N ASN A 58 10.52 0.46 1.41
CA ASN A 58 9.77 -0.24 0.38
C ASN A 58 10.67 -0.60 -0.80
N ASP A 59 10.51 -1.82 -1.33
CA ASP A 59 11.11 -2.20 -2.59
C ASP A 59 10.46 -1.40 -3.73
N VAL A 60 11.31 -0.76 -4.53
CA VAL A 60 10.91 0.09 -5.65
C VAL A 60 11.48 -0.44 -6.94
N HIS A 61 10.63 -0.65 -7.92
CA HIS A 61 11.02 -1.08 -9.25
C HIS A 61 10.78 0.06 -10.24
N ILE A 62 11.82 0.47 -10.95
CA ILE A 62 11.71 1.39 -12.08
C ILE A 62 11.61 0.56 -13.33
N CYS A 63 10.50 0.66 -14.02
CA CYS A 63 10.28 -0.07 -15.25
C CYS A 63 10.09 0.89 -16.44
N ARG A 64 10.54 0.42 -17.59
CA ARG A 64 10.34 1.08 -18.87
C ARG A 64 9.49 0.20 -19.76
N HIS A 65 8.52 0.82 -20.41
CA HIS A 65 7.74 0.20 -21.48
C HIS A 65 8.28 0.64 -22.84
N TYR A 66 8.41 -0.33 -23.74
CA TYR A 66 8.87 -0.11 -25.11
C TYR A 66 7.72 0.43 -25.94
N SER A 67 8.01 1.28 -26.92
CA SER A 67 7.07 2.11 -27.67
C SER A 67 5.95 1.35 -28.42
N ASP A 68 4.93 2.13 -28.83
CA ASP A 68 3.79 1.76 -29.70
C ASP A 68 2.72 0.85 -29.10
N PHE A 69 2.39 1.05 -27.81
CA PHE A 69 1.28 0.36 -27.20
C PHE A 69 0.23 1.34 -26.65
N LYS A 70 -1.04 1.01 -26.82
CA LYS A 70 -2.17 1.73 -26.18
C LYS A 70 -2.59 1.08 -24.85
N LYS A 71 -2.18 -0.14 -24.63
CA LYS A 71 -2.55 -0.93 -23.46
C LYS A 71 -1.30 -1.47 -22.77
N MET A 72 -1.18 -1.18 -21.52
CA MET A 72 -0.11 -1.61 -20.64
C MET A 72 -0.66 -2.57 -19.60
N GLU A 73 0.04 -3.67 -19.36
CA GLU A 73 -0.36 -4.65 -18.37
C GLU A 73 0.80 -4.95 -17.42
N ILE A 74 0.53 -4.84 -16.13
CA ILE A 74 1.44 -5.19 -15.05
C ILE A 74 0.76 -6.25 -14.20
N THR A 75 1.41 -7.38 -14.02
CA THR A 75 0.88 -8.47 -13.21
C THR A 75 1.84 -8.77 -12.06
N CYS A 76 1.31 -8.85 -10.85
CA CYS A 76 2.04 -9.29 -9.67
C CYS A 76 1.42 -10.59 -9.17
N CYS A 77 2.24 -11.60 -8.97
CA CYS A 77 1.80 -12.89 -8.44
C CYS A 77 2.73 -13.35 -7.33
N GLY A 78 2.17 -13.98 -6.30
CA GLY A 78 3.00 -14.50 -5.24
C GLY A 78 2.27 -15.26 -4.17
N THR A 79 3.05 -15.70 -3.20
CA THR A 79 2.57 -16.41 -2.02
C THR A 79 3.17 -15.75 -0.79
N VAL A 80 2.31 -15.40 0.16
CA VAL A 80 2.67 -14.72 1.39
C VAL A 80 2.09 -15.50 2.56
N GLU A 81 2.93 -15.81 3.53
CA GLU A 81 2.51 -16.38 4.80
C GLU A 81 2.30 -15.26 5.82
N VAL A 82 1.15 -15.25 6.46
CA VAL A 82 0.78 -14.26 7.48
C VAL A 82 0.45 -14.98 8.77
N SER A 83 1.08 -14.57 9.86
CA SER A 83 0.79 -15.01 11.23
C SER A 83 -0.27 -14.11 11.84
N ASP A 84 -1.19 -14.69 12.61
CA ASP A 84 -2.15 -13.91 13.40
C ASP A 84 -1.42 -13.24 14.57
N THR A 85 -1.55 -11.95 14.67
CA THR A 85 -0.96 -11.12 15.73
C THR A 85 -2.02 -10.38 16.54
N ALA A 86 -3.28 -10.77 16.42
CA ALA A 86 -4.42 -10.07 17.05
C ALA A 86 -4.42 -8.55 16.81
N GLY A 87 -3.98 -8.12 15.62
CA GLY A 87 -3.89 -6.71 15.24
C GLY A 87 -2.65 -5.96 15.74
N VAL A 88 -1.73 -6.64 16.43
CA VAL A 88 -0.48 -6.02 16.89
C VAL A 88 0.60 -6.19 15.83
N SER A 89 1.12 -5.10 15.29
CA SER A 89 2.09 -5.11 14.19
C SER A 89 3.56 -5.26 14.62
N GLY A 90 3.82 -5.58 15.89
CA GLY A 90 5.17 -5.81 16.40
C GLY A 90 5.97 -4.53 16.65
N VAL A 91 7.29 -4.68 16.77
CA VAL A 91 8.18 -3.56 17.08
C VAL A 91 8.29 -2.63 15.87
N HIS A 92 7.97 -1.36 16.08
CA HIS A 92 8.14 -0.32 15.06
C HIS A 92 9.64 -0.12 14.77
N ASN A 93 9.99 -0.06 13.48
CA ASN A 93 11.33 0.35 13.08
C ASN A 93 11.50 1.84 13.38
N ASN A 94 12.22 2.17 14.45
CA ASN A 94 12.36 3.52 15.01
C ASN A 94 13.08 4.56 14.11
N LYS A 95 13.28 4.27 12.82
CA LYS A 95 13.90 5.21 11.88
C LYS A 95 13.07 6.48 11.66
N ILE A 96 11.74 6.39 11.80
CA ILE A 96 10.84 7.52 11.62
C ILE A 96 9.95 7.65 12.85
N PRO A 97 9.89 8.82 13.52
CA PRO A 97 9.00 9.03 14.66
C PRO A 97 7.54 8.78 14.31
N LEU A 98 6.81 8.10 15.18
CA LEU A 98 5.38 7.80 14.97
C LEU A 98 4.51 9.05 14.76
N SER A 99 4.94 10.21 15.29
CA SER A 99 4.28 11.50 15.08
C SER A 99 4.19 11.90 13.61
N VAL A 100 5.17 11.50 12.78
CA VAL A 100 5.16 11.78 11.34
C VAL A 100 3.97 11.12 10.65
N TYR A 101 3.63 9.88 11.05
CA TYR A 101 2.50 9.13 10.47
C TYR A 101 1.13 9.67 10.93
N ARG A 102 1.10 10.51 11.96
CA ARG A 102 -0.14 11.14 12.47
C ARG A 102 -0.46 12.47 11.79
N ASN A 103 0.49 13.01 11.01
CA ASN A 103 0.28 14.27 10.30
C ASN A 103 -0.56 14.03 9.04
N SER A 104 -1.58 14.87 8.86
CA SER A 104 -2.36 14.86 7.63
C SER A 104 -1.56 15.45 6.47
N THR A 105 -1.60 14.77 5.33
CA THR A 105 -1.12 15.30 4.05
C THR A 105 -2.28 15.82 3.22
N VAL A 106 -2.00 16.51 2.11
CA VAL A 106 -3.05 16.98 1.20
C VAL A 106 -3.92 15.81 0.71
N LEU A 107 -3.32 14.63 0.48
CA LEU A 107 -4.03 13.43 0.00
C LEU A 107 -4.80 12.71 1.11
N SER A 108 -4.38 12.83 2.37
CA SER A 108 -5.00 12.15 3.51
C SER A 108 -5.91 13.04 4.35
N MET A 109 -6.15 14.29 3.92
CA MET A 109 -7.11 15.17 4.60
C MET A 109 -8.51 14.61 4.51
N LEU A 110 -9.17 14.56 5.68
CA LEU A 110 -10.57 14.13 5.76
C LEU A 110 -11.49 15.11 5.02
N GLY A 111 -12.25 14.60 4.07
CA GLY A 111 -13.34 15.34 3.43
C GLY A 111 -14.48 15.65 4.41
N PRO A 112 -15.43 16.55 4.04
CA PRO A 112 -16.54 16.98 4.94
C PRO A 112 -17.35 15.82 5.51
N SER A 113 -17.68 14.82 4.69
CA SER A 113 -18.46 13.65 5.11
C SER A 113 -17.74 12.81 6.15
N LEU A 114 -16.45 12.54 5.96
CA LEU A 114 -15.63 11.77 6.91
C LEU A 114 -15.43 12.54 8.22
N ARG A 115 -15.29 13.88 8.16
CA ARG A 115 -15.22 14.72 9.37
C ARG A 115 -16.50 14.63 10.18
N ARG A 116 -17.68 14.61 9.53
CA ARG A 116 -18.98 14.46 10.21
C ARG A 116 -19.05 13.13 10.92
N ILE A 117 -18.79 12.01 10.22
CA ILE A 117 -18.79 10.66 10.79
C ILE A 117 -17.81 10.57 11.97
N SER A 118 -16.61 11.11 11.83
CA SER A 118 -15.61 11.12 12.91
C SER A 118 -16.09 11.86 14.17
N LYS A 119 -16.83 12.97 14.01
CA LYS A 119 -17.43 13.69 15.14
C LYS A 119 -18.54 12.87 15.81
N GLU A 120 -19.42 12.26 15.03
CA GLU A 120 -20.49 11.39 15.53
C GLU A 120 -19.93 10.20 16.32
N CYS A 121 -18.94 9.49 15.78
CA CYS A 121 -18.28 8.40 16.48
C CYS A 121 -17.65 8.84 17.81
N ARG A 122 -16.98 9.99 17.83
CA ARG A 122 -16.39 10.53 19.08
C ARG A 122 -17.44 10.89 20.12
N SER A 123 -18.60 11.42 19.73
CA SER A 123 -19.69 11.74 20.66
C SER A 123 -20.27 10.46 21.28
N LEU A 124 -20.48 9.41 20.48
CA LEU A 124 -20.96 8.12 20.95
C LEU A 124 -19.99 7.46 21.93
N MET A 125 -18.70 7.51 21.67
CA MET A 125 -17.66 6.98 22.57
C MET A 125 -17.62 7.73 23.91
N ARG A 126 -17.79 9.06 23.91
CA ARG A 126 -17.82 9.87 25.14
C ARG A 126 -19.03 9.53 26.00
N ASN A 127 -20.20 9.37 25.39
CA ASN A 127 -21.44 9.06 26.12
C ASN A 127 -21.33 7.67 26.79
N LYS A 128 -20.80 6.66 26.06
CA LYS A 128 -20.58 5.31 26.61
C LYS A 128 -19.60 5.30 27.78
N SER A 129 -18.54 6.08 27.74
CA SER A 129 -17.56 6.24 28.84
C SER A 129 -18.15 6.98 30.05
N SER A 130 -19.20 7.80 29.89
CA SER A 130 -19.89 8.49 30.98
C SER A 130 -20.84 7.54 31.70
N ASP A 131 -21.54 6.69 30.98
CA ASP A 131 -22.48 5.70 31.53
C ASP A 131 -21.76 4.59 32.33
N GLU A 132 -20.57 4.17 31.88
CA GLU A 132 -19.75 3.17 32.61
C GLU A 132 -19.14 3.72 33.92
N ARG A 133 -19.06 5.06 34.10
CA ARG A 133 -18.59 5.71 35.35
C ARG A 133 -19.71 6.03 36.32
N ALA A 134 -20.94 5.91 35.88
CA ALA A 134 -22.16 6.23 36.70
C ALA A 134 -22.77 4.97 37.35
N MET A 135 -22.22 3.80 37.10
CA MET A 135 -22.53 2.54 37.80
C MET A 135 -21.43 2.19 38.82
#